data_2cfa1a6786dcce831c780c5394ec9d4e
#
_entry.id   2cfa1a6786dcce831c780c5394ec9d4e
#
_cell.length_a   1.000
_cell.length_b   1.000
_cell.length_c   1.000
_cell.angle_alpha   90.00
_cell.angle_beta   90.00
_cell.angle_gamma   90.00
#
_symmetry.space_group_name_H-M   'P 1'
#
loop_
_entity.id
_entity.type
_entity.pdbx_description
1 polymer ?
#
loop_
_entity_poly.entity_id
_entity_poly.type
_entity_poly.pdbx_seq_one_letter_code
_entity_poly.pdbx_strand_id
1 'polypeptide(L)'
;MQDLRTLLVSAIQDQFKSNEIYITNSSGTGAFTTPSSEETEPAETTLITQTVVDKINQIDGVNSAIPATIVNNLEIKLEGQDKTYAPAFISGWDIEGGDSYFVEFWGDKSKPAGDKIFVSKAVADFYGLSPREMEDKKVTFITSKSALFGTVKTKEILDKQFEYTIKGVFDPGRDRNDAIISLDNSVGVLANIGGFDSEEEYVSSVGYDLLRVTGDEDKLEAIKTAIEEEYNFQGIFTADDVLGFLDDIIQAFTIALFVFGAISAVIASIGITNTMIMSIYEQTKEIGILKSMGASNTQILSVFLIQSAIIGLLGGITGLMIVIISMQVGNIFIVQELTKIGFQVDTFFNFDLISTLIVVAISITIGILAGIYPSLKAATLNPVKALRSE
;
A
#
# COMPACT_ATOMS: atom_id res chain seq x y z
N MET A 1 -1.85 -13.40 0.81
CA MET A 1 -1.15 -12.35 1.58
C MET A 1 0.34 -12.29 1.30
N GLN A 2 1.06 -13.42 1.16
CA GLN A 2 2.47 -13.40 0.75
C GLN A 2 2.68 -12.72 -0.62
N ASP A 3 1.80 -12.95 -1.57
CA ASP A 3 1.92 -12.36 -2.92
C ASP A 3 1.69 -10.84 -2.90
N LEU A 4 0.72 -10.34 -2.13
CA LEU A 4 0.48 -8.91 -1.95
C LEU A 4 1.68 -8.23 -1.30
N ARG A 5 2.22 -8.83 -0.24
CA ARG A 5 3.43 -8.33 0.43
C ARG A 5 4.61 -8.27 -0.55
N THR A 6 4.85 -9.32 -1.31
CA THR A 6 5.95 -9.38 -2.28
C THR A 6 5.82 -8.29 -3.35
N LEU A 7 4.60 -8.06 -3.86
CA LEU A 7 4.32 -7.01 -4.83
C LEU A 7 4.53 -5.60 -4.23
N LEU A 8 4.05 -5.37 -3.01
CA LEU A 8 4.22 -4.09 -2.32
C LEU A 8 5.69 -3.84 -1.98
N VAL A 9 6.41 -4.85 -1.50
CA VAL A 9 7.85 -4.77 -1.22
C VAL A 9 8.62 -4.43 -2.49
N SER A 10 8.37 -5.12 -3.61
CA SER A 10 9.05 -4.80 -4.87
C SER A 10 8.72 -3.38 -5.36
N ALA A 11 7.46 -2.95 -5.23
CA ALA A 11 7.04 -1.61 -5.60
C ALA A 11 7.73 -0.51 -4.78
N ILE A 12 7.89 -0.74 -3.47
CA ILE A 12 8.56 0.20 -2.57
C ILE A 12 10.07 0.21 -2.82
N GLN A 13 10.70 -0.96 -2.99
CA GLN A 13 12.13 -1.05 -3.29
C GLN A 13 12.51 -0.46 -4.65
N ASP A 14 11.58 -0.48 -5.61
CA ASP A 14 11.75 0.21 -6.90
C ASP A 14 11.68 1.74 -6.74
N GLN A 15 10.89 2.25 -5.81
CA GLN A 15 10.62 3.67 -5.59
C GLN A 15 11.54 4.30 -4.53
N PHE A 16 11.85 3.54 -3.47
CA PHE A 16 12.71 3.98 -2.36
C PHE A 16 13.97 3.12 -2.31
N LYS A 17 15.12 3.76 -2.39
CA LYS A 17 16.40 3.03 -2.27
C LYS A 17 16.73 2.76 -0.81
N SER A 18 17.41 1.65 -0.55
CA SER A 18 17.78 1.22 0.80
C SER A 18 18.74 2.20 1.51
N ASN A 19 19.40 3.07 0.77
CA ASN A 19 20.35 4.05 1.27
C ASN A 19 19.82 5.49 1.28
N GLU A 20 18.50 5.68 1.23
CA GLU A 20 17.87 7.00 1.18
C GLU A 20 16.93 7.24 2.39
N ILE A 21 16.97 8.46 2.92
CA ILE A 21 16.04 9.00 3.91
C ILE A 21 15.25 10.12 3.23
N TYR A 22 13.96 10.10 3.40
CA TYR A 22 13.05 11.13 2.91
C TYR A 22 12.49 11.92 4.09
N ILE A 23 12.66 13.23 4.04
CA ILE A 23 12.17 14.17 5.05
C ILE A 23 11.12 15.06 4.40
N THR A 24 9.96 15.17 5.02
CA THR A 24 8.85 15.97 4.49
C THR A 24 8.50 17.12 5.43
N ASN A 25 8.15 18.25 4.83
CA ASN A 25 7.71 19.48 5.52
C ASN A 25 6.20 19.68 5.47
N SER A 26 5.46 18.82 4.76
CA SER A 26 4.05 19.02 4.45
C SER A 26 3.12 18.13 5.29
N SER A 27 2.19 18.75 5.98
CA SER A 27 1.12 18.12 6.75
C SER A 27 -0.05 17.64 5.88
N GLY A 28 0.17 17.16 4.66
CA GLY A 28 -1.05 16.71 4.04
C GLY A 28 -1.17 16.40 2.57
N THR A 29 -0.12 16.15 1.85
CA THR A 29 -0.27 15.73 0.43
C THR A 29 0.52 14.48 0.06
N GLY A 30 1.22 13.85 0.99
CA GLY A 30 1.89 12.56 0.78
C GLY A 30 1.13 11.42 1.45
N ALA A 31 1.07 10.28 0.81
CA ALA A 31 0.39 9.06 1.27
C ALA A 31 0.95 8.46 2.59
N PHE A 32 1.86 9.14 3.28
CA PHE A 32 2.62 8.59 4.40
C PHE A 32 2.69 9.54 5.62
N THR A 33 1.57 10.15 6.00
CA THR A 33 1.50 10.71 7.35
C THR A 33 1.05 9.60 8.29
N THR A 34 1.91 9.18 9.21
CA THR A 34 1.47 8.35 10.35
C THR A 34 0.45 9.17 11.15
N PRO A 35 -0.75 8.64 11.41
CA PRO A 35 -1.68 9.31 12.29
C PRO A 35 -1.11 9.23 13.71
N SER A 36 -0.49 10.30 14.17
CA SER A 36 -0.21 10.46 15.60
C SER A 36 -1.55 10.63 16.32
N SER A 37 -1.88 9.70 17.18
CA SER A 37 -3.13 9.59 17.92
C SER A 37 -3.23 10.53 19.14
N GLU A 38 -2.57 11.67 19.12
CA GLU A 38 -2.73 12.69 20.18
C GLU A 38 -2.83 14.07 19.53
N GLU A 39 -3.97 14.73 19.71
CA GLU A 39 -4.16 16.17 19.54
C GLU A 39 -3.31 16.91 20.60
N THR A 40 -1.99 16.90 20.41
CA THR A 40 -1.10 17.84 21.06
C THR A 40 -1.01 19.08 20.18
N GLU A 41 -1.05 20.26 20.80
CA GLU A 41 -0.79 21.54 20.12
C GLU A 41 0.41 21.39 19.19
N PRO A 42 0.36 21.91 17.93
CA PRO A 42 1.43 21.72 16.98
C PRO A 42 2.73 22.28 17.55
N ALA A 43 3.62 21.41 18.00
CA ALA A 43 5.00 21.78 18.26
C ALA A 43 5.54 22.47 17.01
N GLU A 44 6.29 23.57 17.18
CA GLU A 44 6.88 24.29 16.06
C GLU A 44 7.67 23.30 15.19
N THR A 45 7.14 23.00 14.01
CA THR A 45 7.76 22.07 13.05
C THR A 45 8.97 22.78 12.43
N THR A 46 10.09 22.08 12.34
CA THR A 46 11.27 22.61 11.66
C THR A 46 11.02 22.68 10.17
N LEU A 47 11.20 23.87 9.57
CA LEU A 47 11.13 24.01 8.12
C LEU A 47 12.41 23.51 7.45
N ILE A 48 12.29 22.86 6.30
CA ILE A 48 13.41 22.45 5.48
C ILE A 48 13.93 23.68 4.73
N THR A 49 14.83 24.42 5.36
CA THR A 49 15.49 25.60 4.75
C THR A 49 16.87 25.23 4.22
N GLN A 50 17.48 26.11 3.40
CA GLN A 50 18.83 25.89 2.90
C GLN A 50 19.86 25.68 4.03
N THR A 51 19.72 26.42 5.12
CA THR A 51 20.60 26.28 6.30
C THR A 51 20.50 24.88 6.92
N VAL A 52 19.29 24.32 6.97
CA VAL A 52 19.04 22.96 7.47
C VAL A 52 19.63 21.92 6.52
N VAL A 53 19.46 22.09 5.21
CA VAL A 53 20.07 21.23 4.18
C VAL A 53 21.59 21.21 4.31
N ASP A 54 22.21 22.37 4.47
CA ASP A 54 23.67 22.50 4.61
C ASP A 54 24.19 21.81 5.86
N LYS A 55 23.45 21.87 6.97
CA LYS A 55 23.81 21.17 8.21
C LYS A 55 23.65 19.66 8.09
N ILE A 56 22.58 19.19 7.49
CA ILE A 56 22.35 17.74 7.25
C ILE A 56 23.45 17.17 6.36
N ASN A 57 23.92 17.91 5.35
CA ASN A 57 25.06 17.51 4.52
C ASN A 57 26.40 17.37 5.30
N GLN A 58 26.49 17.90 6.52
CA GLN A 58 27.69 17.80 7.37
C GLN A 58 27.64 16.60 8.36
N ILE A 59 26.52 15.89 8.43
CA ILE A 59 26.38 14.70 9.29
C ILE A 59 27.27 13.58 8.73
N ASP A 60 27.99 12.91 9.63
CA ASP A 60 28.86 11.79 9.24
C ASP A 60 28.06 10.65 8.59
N GLY A 61 28.51 10.23 7.40
CA GLY A 61 27.84 9.20 6.61
C GLY A 61 26.82 9.72 5.60
N VAL A 62 26.48 11.00 5.60
CA VAL A 62 25.63 11.61 4.56
C VAL A 62 26.47 11.87 3.31
N ASN A 63 26.03 11.32 2.18
CA ASN A 63 26.66 11.50 0.89
C ASN A 63 26.09 12.73 0.16
N SER A 64 24.78 12.94 0.23
CA SER A 64 24.12 14.11 -0.31
C SER A 64 22.75 14.34 0.33
N ALA A 65 22.36 15.59 0.51
CA ALA A 65 21.02 16.01 0.86
C ALA A 65 20.51 16.96 -0.22
N ILE A 66 19.51 16.53 -0.97
CA ILE A 66 18.98 17.25 -2.13
C ILE A 66 17.54 17.66 -1.83
N PRO A 67 17.27 18.95 -1.66
CA PRO A 67 15.92 19.45 -1.44
C PRO A 67 15.09 19.42 -2.73
N ALA A 68 13.79 19.29 -2.56
CA ALA A 68 12.82 19.34 -3.65
C ALA A 68 11.59 20.16 -3.23
N THR A 69 10.93 20.72 -4.22
CA THR A 69 9.63 21.37 -4.09
C THR A 69 8.61 20.68 -4.98
N ILE A 70 7.35 20.75 -4.61
CA ILE A 70 6.26 20.12 -5.36
C ILE A 70 5.24 21.18 -5.74
N VAL A 71 5.01 21.31 -7.04
CA VAL A 71 3.98 22.20 -7.59
C VAL A 71 2.86 21.33 -8.16
N ASN A 72 1.73 21.28 -7.47
CA ASN A 72 0.62 20.42 -7.82
C ASN A 72 -0.42 21.15 -8.70
N ASN A 73 -1.17 20.36 -9.49
CA ASN A 73 -2.34 20.82 -10.25
C ASN A 73 -2.05 21.97 -11.24
N LEU A 74 -0.91 21.95 -11.88
CA LEU A 74 -0.64 22.80 -13.02
C LEU A 74 -1.23 22.24 -14.30
N GLU A 75 -1.28 23.06 -15.33
CA GLU A 75 -1.60 22.68 -16.69
C GLU A 75 -0.35 22.80 -17.56
N ILE A 76 -0.06 21.79 -18.36
CA ILE A 76 1.04 21.80 -19.33
C ILE A 76 0.45 21.96 -20.72
N LYS A 77 0.81 23.03 -21.42
CA LYS A 77 0.46 23.28 -22.81
C LYS A 77 1.68 23.21 -23.69
N LEU A 78 1.65 22.33 -24.70
CA LEU A 78 2.72 22.21 -25.69
C LEU A 78 2.54 23.22 -26.81
N GLU A 79 3.60 23.85 -27.27
CA GLU A 79 3.59 24.80 -28.38
C GLU A 79 2.98 24.16 -29.64
N GLY A 80 2.04 24.88 -30.28
CA GLY A 80 1.35 24.41 -31.49
C GLY A 80 0.26 23.36 -31.25
N GLN A 81 -0.09 23.06 -30.00
CA GLN A 81 -1.16 22.15 -29.65
C GLN A 81 -2.32 22.90 -28.98
N ASP A 82 -3.56 22.51 -29.34
CA ASP A 82 -4.76 23.06 -28.71
C ASP A 82 -5.13 22.36 -27.40
N LYS A 83 -4.58 21.17 -27.17
CA LYS A 83 -4.85 20.35 -25.97
C LYS A 83 -3.94 20.79 -24.83
N THR A 84 -4.46 20.68 -23.60
CA THR A 84 -3.72 20.95 -22.36
C THR A 84 -3.69 19.69 -21.51
N TYR A 85 -2.53 19.32 -21.03
CA TYR A 85 -2.34 18.21 -20.08
C TYR A 85 -2.60 18.72 -18.67
N ALA A 86 -3.59 18.19 -17.99
CA ALA A 86 -3.98 18.57 -16.62
C ALA A 86 -4.72 17.41 -15.91
N PRO A 87 -4.62 17.32 -14.57
CA PRO A 87 -3.74 18.09 -13.70
C PRO A 87 -2.31 17.56 -13.78
N ALA A 88 -1.30 18.45 -13.86
CA ALA A 88 0.11 18.09 -13.86
C ALA A 88 0.74 18.25 -12.48
N PHE A 89 1.67 17.34 -12.16
CA PHE A 89 2.51 17.37 -10.96
C PHE A 89 3.95 17.69 -11.38
N ILE A 90 4.50 18.75 -10.86
CA ILE A 90 5.83 19.25 -11.23
C ILE A 90 6.70 19.25 -9.99
N SER A 91 7.90 18.68 -10.10
CA SER A 91 8.89 18.75 -9.04
C SER A 91 10.01 19.71 -9.40
N GLY A 92 10.37 20.57 -8.47
CA GLY A 92 11.61 21.33 -8.52
C GLY A 92 12.72 20.51 -7.89
N TRP A 93 13.63 19.98 -8.71
CA TRP A 93 14.62 19.04 -8.22
C TRP A 93 15.90 19.04 -9.08
N ASP A 94 17.03 19.24 -8.43
CA ASP A 94 18.31 19.30 -9.12
C ASP A 94 18.94 17.93 -9.30
N ILE A 95 18.28 17.06 -10.09
CA ILE A 95 18.74 15.71 -10.41
C ILE A 95 19.17 15.58 -11.87
N GLU A 96 20.12 14.68 -12.12
CA GLU A 96 20.60 14.36 -13.47
C GLU A 96 19.76 13.24 -14.09
N GLY A 97 19.65 13.18 -15.42
CA GLY A 97 18.93 12.13 -16.14
C GLY A 97 19.52 10.71 -16.02
N GLY A 98 20.61 10.57 -15.27
CA GLY A 98 21.20 9.30 -14.86
C GLY A 98 20.88 8.90 -13.42
N ASP A 99 20.09 9.71 -12.70
CA ASP A 99 19.66 9.42 -11.33
C ASP A 99 18.81 8.14 -11.27
N SER A 100 18.93 7.44 -10.18
CA SER A 100 18.18 6.20 -9.93
C SER A 100 16.67 6.38 -9.84
N TYR A 101 16.20 7.61 -9.74
CA TYR A 101 14.78 7.97 -9.81
C TYR A 101 14.15 7.62 -11.16
N PHE A 102 14.92 7.65 -12.27
CA PHE A 102 14.42 7.38 -13.60
C PHE A 102 14.56 5.91 -13.98
N VAL A 103 13.46 5.28 -14.40
CA VAL A 103 13.48 3.94 -15.00
C VAL A 103 14.12 3.99 -16.39
N GLU A 104 13.70 4.97 -17.21
CA GLU A 104 14.28 5.27 -18.53
C GLU A 104 14.40 6.77 -18.71
N PHE A 105 15.38 7.19 -19.50
CA PHE A 105 15.62 8.61 -19.80
C PHE A 105 16.11 8.81 -21.24
N TRP A 106 15.51 9.77 -21.92
CA TRP A 106 15.84 10.18 -23.30
C TRP A 106 16.22 11.66 -23.33
N GLY A 107 17.29 12.02 -24.04
CA GLY A 107 17.78 13.39 -24.20
C GLY A 107 19.02 13.70 -23.40
N ASP A 108 19.27 14.97 -23.15
CA ASP A 108 20.43 15.46 -22.40
C ASP A 108 20.25 15.21 -20.90
N LYS A 109 21.15 14.39 -20.34
CA LYS A 109 21.11 13.92 -18.94
C LYS A 109 21.62 14.94 -17.92
N SER A 110 22.18 16.08 -18.33
CA SER A 110 22.62 17.09 -17.36
C SER A 110 21.41 17.72 -16.63
N LYS A 111 21.60 18.19 -15.41
CA LYS A 111 20.56 18.80 -14.59
C LYS A 111 19.71 19.83 -15.35
N PRO A 112 18.40 19.94 -15.05
CA PRO A 112 17.61 21.06 -15.55
C PRO A 112 18.23 22.39 -15.07
N ALA A 113 18.31 23.38 -15.93
CA ALA A 113 18.86 24.70 -15.61
C ALA A 113 18.26 25.78 -16.51
N GLY A 114 18.05 26.97 -15.99
CA GLY A 114 17.42 28.07 -16.73
C GLY A 114 16.02 27.70 -17.21
N ASP A 115 15.74 27.88 -18.49
CA ASP A 115 14.44 27.50 -19.10
C ASP A 115 14.35 26.02 -19.51
N LYS A 116 15.34 25.20 -19.18
CA LYS A 116 15.38 23.77 -19.57
C LYS A 116 14.77 22.87 -18.52
N ILE A 117 13.90 21.95 -18.96
CA ILE A 117 13.16 21.04 -18.09
C ILE A 117 13.17 19.60 -18.61
N PHE A 118 12.83 18.67 -17.74
CA PHE A 118 12.46 17.31 -18.11
C PHE A 118 10.94 17.15 -18.06
N VAL A 119 10.36 16.35 -18.96
CA VAL A 119 8.94 15.99 -18.94
C VAL A 119 8.78 14.48 -18.92
N SER A 120 7.70 14.00 -18.33
CA SER A 120 7.44 12.56 -18.30
C SER A 120 7.00 12.02 -19.65
N LYS A 121 7.23 10.72 -19.85
CA LYS A 121 6.70 9.98 -20.98
C LYS A 121 5.17 10.06 -21.07
N ALA A 122 4.47 10.13 -19.92
CA ALA A 122 3.02 10.29 -19.89
C ALA A 122 2.56 11.58 -20.58
N VAL A 123 3.29 12.67 -20.40
CA VAL A 123 3.02 13.94 -21.12
C VAL A 123 3.27 13.78 -22.62
N ALA A 124 4.35 13.10 -23.03
CA ALA A 124 4.64 12.84 -24.44
C ALA A 124 3.53 12.00 -25.09
N ASP A 125 3.12 10.93 -24.44
CA ASP A 125 2.06 10.02 -24.90
C ASP A 125 0.71 10.73 -25.03
N PHE A 126 0.39 11.66 -24.09
CA PHE A 126 -0.84 12.48 -24.18
C PHE A 126 -0.90 13.33 -25.45
N TYR A 127 0.25 13.87 -25.87
CA TYR A 127 0.34 14.64 -27.11
C TYR A 127 0.52 13.76 -28.36
N GLY A 128 0.68 12.44 -28.19
CA GLY A 128 0.89 11.49 -29.29
C GLY A 128 2.28 11.62 -29.92
N LEU A 129 3.27 12.04 -29.14
CA LEU A 129 4.65 12.24 -29.58
C LEU A 129 5.57 11.22 -28.94
N SER A 130 6.59 10.78 -29.68
CA SER A 130 7.67 9.99 -29.10
C SER A 130 8.57 10.84 -28.20
N PRO A 131 9.30 10.25 -27.22
CA PRO A 131 10.21 10.99 -26.36
C PRO A 131 11.22 11.87 -27.11
N ARG A 132 11.72 11.41 -28.26
CA ARG A 132 12.68 12.17 -29.10
C ARG A 132 12.04 13.35 -29.82
N GLU A 133 10.75 13.28 -30.15
CA GLU A 133 10.03 14.37 -30.79
C GLU A 133 9.64 15.48 -29.82
N MET A 134 9.73 15.20 -28.51
CA MET A 134 9.49 16.18 -27.46
C MET A 134 10.71 17.09 -27.19
N GLU A 135 11.92 16.63 -27.50
CA GLU A 135 13.14 17.42 -27.27
C GLU A 135 13.08 18.75 -28.01
N ASP A 136 13.61 19.80 -27.38
CA ASP A 136 13.67 21.19 -27.85
C ASP A 136 12.31 21.86 -28.12
N LYS A 137 11.20 21.23 -27.84
CA LYS A 137 9.88 21.87 -27.90
C LYS A 137 9.65 22.77 -26.70
N LYS A 138 8.88 23.84 -26.92
CA LYS A 138 8.46 24.74 -25.85
C LYS A 138 7.16 24.25 -25.21
N VAL A 139 7.10 24.35 -23.90
CA VAL A 139 5.90 24.13 -23.10
C VAL A 139 5.62 25.33 -22.22
N THR A 140 4.34 25.58 -21.99
CA THR A 140 3.87 26.61 -21.07
C THR A 140 3.19 25.94 -19.88
N PHE A 141 3.67 26.22 -18.68
CA PHE A 141 2.99 25.87 -17.45
C PHE A 141 1.99 26.96 -17.10
N ILE A 142 0.76 26.58 -16.90
CA ILE A 142 -0.35 27.49 -16.62
C ILE A 142 -0.85 27.18 -15.21
N THR A 143 -0.89 28.20 -14.37
CA THR A 143 -1.47 28.10 -13.02
C THR A 143 -2.87 28.67 -13.04
N SER A 144 -3.86 27.95 -12.52
CA SER A 144 -5.20 28.47 -12.36
C SER A 144 -5.60 28.56 -10.88
N LYS A 145 -6.52 29.49 -10.57
CA LYS A 145 -7.02 29.67 -9.17
C LYS A 145 -7.60 28.41 -8.55
N SER A 146 -8.03 27.45 -9.34
CA SER A 146 -8.56 26.17 -8.88
C SER A 146 -7.49 25.09 -8.66
N ALA A 147 -6.26 25.33 -9.10
CA ALA A 147 -5.23 24.30 -9.19
C ALA A 147 -4.41 24.11 -7.90
N LEU A 148 -4.43 25.04 -6.97
CA LEU A 148 -3.54 25.06 -5.82
C LEU A 148 -4.29 24.74 -4.53
N PHE A 149 -4.56 23.46 -4.31
CA PHE A 149 -5.01 22.97 -3.01
C PHE A 149 -3.80 22.32 -2.28
N GLY A 150 -3.39 22.93 -1.18
CA GLY A 150 -2.69 22.22 -0.11
C GLY A 150 -1.31 22.71 0.29
N THR A 151 -0.48 23.28 -0.60
CA THR A 151 0.92 23.54 -0.27
C THR A 151 1.28 25.02 -0.06
N VAL A 152 0.48 25.94 -0.51
CA VAL A 152 0.80 27.37 -0.39
C VAL A 152 -0.20 28.07 0.51
N LYS A 153 0.25 28.57 1.67
CA LYS A 153 -0.50 29.58 2.46
C LYS A 153 -0.48 30.91 1.69
N THR A 154 -1.32 31.02 0.67
CA THR A 154 -1.31 32.15 -0.24
C THR A 154 -2.14 33.32 0.24
N LYS A 155 -1.61 34.52 0.08
CA LYS A 155 -2.38 35.77 0.17
C LYS A 155 -3.28 35.94 -1.07
N GLU A 156 -2.84 35.54 -2.26
CA GLU A 156 -3.58 35.67 -3.52
C GLU A 156 -2.96 34.76 -4.59
N ILE A 157 -3.74 33.85 -5.17
CA ILE A 157 -3.27 33.01 -6.27
C ILE A 157 -3.43 33.79 -7.58
N LEU A 158 -2.34 34.01 -8.27
CA LEU A 158 -2.30 34.73 -9.56
C LEU A 158 -2.28 33.73 -10.71
N ASP A 159 -3.12 33.94 -11.72
CA ASP A 159 -3.02 33.21 -12.99
C ASP A 159 -1.74 33.64 -13.70
N LYS A 160 -0.74 32.77 -13.74
CA LYS A 160 0.55 33.04 -14.38
C LYS A 160 0.89 31.93 -15.37
N GLN A 161 1.75 32.29 -16.32
CA GLN A 161 2.28 31.39 -17.34
C GLN A 161 3.79 31.43 -17.29
N PHE A 162 4.40 30.26 -17.37
CA PHE A 162 5.84 30.09 -17.36
C PHE A 162 6.25 29.26 -18.58
N GLU A 163 7.14 29.79 -19.41
CA GLU A 163 7.60 29.09 -20.61
C GLU A 163 8.91 28.37 -20.33
N TYR A 164 8.96 27.11 -20.76
CA TYR A 164 10.14 26.26 -20.65
C TYR A 164 10.40 25.52 -21.95
N THR A 165 11.63 25.02 -22.10
CA THR A 165 12.06 24.21 -23.22
C THR A 165 12.39 22.82 -22.75
N ILE A 166 11.83 21.78 -23.38
CA ILE A 166 12.06 20.39 -23.04
C ILE A 166 13.47 19.98 -23.43
N LYS A 167 14.25 19.54 -22.46
CA LYS A 167 15.62 19.08 -22.62
C LYS A 167 15.73 17.56 -22.67
N GLY A 168 14.80 16.88 -22.00
CA GLY A 168 14.75 15.44 -21.94
C GLY A 168 13.38 14.94 -21.53
N VAL A 169 13.16 13.66 -21.78
CA VAL A 169 11.94 12.92 -21.40
C VAL A 169 12.35 11.79 -20.48
N PHE A 170 11.57 11.54 -19.44
CA PHE A 170 11.85 10.49 -18.47
C PHE A 170 10.63 9.59 -18.24
N ASP A 171 10.91 8.37 -17.83
CA ASP A 171 9.91 7.47 -17.28
C ASP A 171 10.16 7.37 -15.76
N PRO A 172 9.26 7.90 -14.91
CA PRO A 172 9.40 7.80 -13.45
C PRO A 172 8.94 6.44 -12.91
N GLY A 173 8.59 5.51 -13.80
CA GLY A 173 8.01 4.22 -13.40
C GLY A 173 6.61 4.38 -12.82
N ARG A 174 6.48 4.17 -11.51
CA ARG A 174 5.17 4.23 -10.80
C ARG A 174 4.90 5.57 -10.13
N ASP A 175 5.90 6.42 -10.04
CA ASP A 175 5.73 7.74 -9.44
C ASP A 175 4.97 8.67 -10.38
N ARG A 176 4.13 9.52 -9.81
CA ARG A 176 3.39 10.52 -10.57
C ARG A 176 4.13 11.84 -10.54
N ASN A 177 5.03 12.00 -11.49
CA ASN A 177 5.74 13.24 -11.72
C ASN A 177 5.71 13.54 -13.21
N ASP A 178 5.09 14.64 -13.59
CA ASP A 178 4.86 14.97 -15.00
C ASP A 178 5.93 15.85 -15.59
N ALA A 179 6.62 16.65 -14.75
CA ALA A 179 7.78 17.42 -15.17
C ALA A 179 8.75 17.68 -14.01
N ILE A 180 10.03 17.82 -14.34
CA ILE A 180 11.08 18.23 -13.40
C ILE A 180 11.73 19.50 -13.93
N ILE A 181 11.73 20.52 -13.10
CA ILE A 181 12.41 21.80 -13.33
C ILE A 181 13.54 21.95 -12.31
N SER A 182 14.45 22.91 -12.53
CA SER A 182 15.47 23.18 -11.49
C SER A 182 14.81 23.65 -10.19
N LEU A 183 15.47 23.38 -9.07
CA LEU A 183 15.00 23.80 -7.76
C LEU A 183 14.74 25.30 -7.70
N ASP A 184 15.68 26.12 -8.19
CA ASP A 184 15.55 27.57 -8.23
C ASP A 184 14.31 28.01 -9.01
N ASN A 185 14.08 27.44 -10.19
CA ASN A 185 12.89 27.77 -10.98
C ASN A 185 11.58 27.41 -10.26
N SER A 186 11.55 26.28 -9.58
CA SER A 186 10.34 25.88 -8.86
C SER A 186 10.07 26.76 -7.64
N VAL A 187 11.11 27.14 -6.91
CA VAL A 187 11.01 28.13 -5.83
C VAL A 187 10.54 29.47 -6.39
N GLY A 188 11.10 29.91 -7.52
CA GLY A 188 10.65 31.12 -8.20
C GLY A 188 9.19 31.07 -8.65
N VAL A 189 8.74 29.94 -9.19
CA VAL A 189 7.33 29.71 -9.53
C VAL A 189 6.45 29.79 -8.29
N LEU A 190 6.81 29.08 -7.21
CA LEU A 190 6.05 29.04 -5.95
C LEU A 190 6.01 30.41 -5.25
N ALA A 191 7.13 31.11 -5.18
CA ALA A 191 7.21 32.46 -4.64
C ALA A 191 6.32 33.43 -5.42
N ASN A 192 6.39 33.39 -6.75
CA ASN A 192 5.57 34.20 -7.63
C ASN A 192 4.06 33.92 -7.52
N ILE A 193 3.66 32.65 -7.42
CA ILE A 193 2.26 32.25 -7.25
C ILE A 193 1.79 32.59 -5.85
N GLY A 194 2.65 32.39 -4.84
CA GLY A 194 2.37 32.62 -3.43
C GLY A 194 2.33 34.12 -3.04
N GLY A 195 2.75 35.02 -3.94
CA GLY A 195 2.81 36.46 -3.66
C GLY A 195 3.89 36.84 -2.66
N PHE A 196 5.02 36.13 -2.66
CA PHE A 196 6.22 36.46 -1.90
C PHE A 196 7.08 37.46 -2.67
N ASP A 197 7.77 38.34 -1.96
CA ASP A 197 8.59 39.38 -2.58
C ASP A 197 9.92 38.81 -3.15
N SER A 198 10.38 37.68 -2.62
CA SER A 198 11.58 36.99 -3.07
C SER A 198 11.52 35.48 -2.84
N GLU A 199 12.39 34.72 -3.54
CA GLU A 199 12.61 33.28 -3.37
C GLU A 199 13.14 32.97 -1.95
N GLU A 200 14.01 33.83 -1.42
CA GLU A 200 14.56 33.70 -0.07
C GLU A 200 13.47 33.86 0.99
N GLU A 201 12.53 34.77 0.79
CA GLU A 201 11.38 34.94 1.67
C GLU A 201 10.48 33.68 1.65
N TYR A 202 10.24 33.12 0.48
CA TYR A 202 9.49 31.87 0.34
C TYR A 202 10.17 30.72 1.11
N VAL A 203 11.44 30.46 0.85
CA VAL A 203 12.20 29.36 1.49
C VAL A 203 12.31 29.54 3.01
N SER A 204 12.47 30.78 3.49
CA SER A 204 12.54 31.05 4.93
C SER A 204 11.20 30.93 5.64
N SER A 205 10.09 31.18 4.94
CA SER A 205 8.74 31.21 5.52
C SER A 205 7.96 29.92 5.34
N VAL A 206 8.24 29.17 4.26
CA VAL A 206 7.53 27.94 3.87
C VAL A 206 8.47 26.73 3.90
N GLY A 207 9.72 26.91 3.50
CA GLY A 207 10.69 25.83 3.34
C GLY A 207 10.52 25.05 2.03
N TYR A 208 11.37 24.05 1.84
CA TYR A 208 11.23 23.04 0.80
C TYR A 208 10.21 21.97 1.23
N ASP A 209 9.55 21.32 0.28
CA ASP A 209 8.52 20.31 0.58
C ASP A 209 9.11 18.97 0.98
N LEU A 210 10.24 18.61 0.39
CA LEU A 210 10.90 17.33 0.54
C LEU A 210 12.43 17.53 0.61
N LEU A 211 13.09 16.69 1.38
CA LEU A 211 14.55 16.54 1.37
C LEU A 211 14.89 15.07 1.21
N ARG A 212 15.58 14.72 0.13
CA ARG A 212 16.15 13.38 -0.06
C ARG A 212 17.58 13.38 0.46
N VAL A 213 17.85 12.61 1.48
CA VAL A 213 19.17 12.39 2.06
C VAL A 213 19.66 11.02 1.64
N THR A 214 20.80 10.98 0.95
CA THR A 214 21.47 9.73 0.58
C THR A 214 22.66 9.54 1.49
N GLY A 215 22.80 8.36 2.07
CA GLY A 215 23.87 8.05 3.01
C GLY A 215 24.47 6.68 2.81
N ASP A 216 25.45 6.36 3.66
CA ASP A 216 26.02 5.01 3.75
C ASP A 216 24.96 4.07 4.34
N GLU A 217 24.69 2.95 3.67
CA GLU A 217 23.63 2.00 4.07
C GLU A 217 23.78 1.52 5.51
N ASP A 218 25.01 1.23 5.93
CA ASP A 218 25.33 0.78 7.30
C ASP A 218 25.11 1.85 8.39
N LYS A 219 25.05 3.13 8.00
CA LYS A 219 24.89 4.28 8.91
C LYS A 219 23.51 4.92 8.84
N LEU A 220 22.64 4.45 7.97
CA LEU A 220 21.39 5.12 7.65
C LEU A 220 20.51 5.38 8.88
N GLU A 221 20.40 4.38 9.76
CA GLU A 221 19.63 4.51 11.01
C GLU A 221 20.28 5.51 11.99
N ALA A 222 21.61 5.56 12.05
CA ALA A 222 22.31 6.55 12.84
C ALA A 222 22.13 7.98 12.31
N ILE A 223 22.16 8.15 10.98
CA ILE A 223 21.87 9.42 10.31
C ILE A 223 20.44 9.86 10.61
N LYS A 224 19.46 8.95 10.47
CA LYS A 224 18.06 9.21 10.77
C LYS A 224 17.88 9.67 12.21
N THR A 225 18.43 8.92 13.17
CA THR A 225 18.38 9.26 14.60
C THR A 225 18.99 10.63 14.89
N ALA A 226 20.15 10.94 14.31
CA ALA A 226 20.79 12.24 14.49
C ALA A 226 19.93 13.40 13.95
N ILE A 227 19.22 13.18 12.83
CA ILE A 227 18.31 14.18 12.28
C ILE A 227 17.06 14.32 13.20
N GLU A 228 16.49 13.22 13.68
CA GLU A 228 15.33 13.25 14.58
C GLU A 228 15.63 13.89 15.94
N GLU A 229 16.85 13.76 16.46
CA GLU A 229 17.27 14.38 17.73
C GLU A 229 17.48 15.90 17.58
N GLU A 230 17.94 16.38 16.42
CA GLU A 230 18.24 17.80 16.20
C GLU A 230 17.04 18.58 15.69
N TYR A 231 16.16 17.93 14.91
CA TYR A 231 15.07 18.60 14.19
C TYR A 231 13.71 17.93 14.42
N ASN A 232 12.69 18.74 14.56
CA ASN A 232 11.29 18.28 14.64
C ASN A 232 10.60 18.41 13.28
N PHE A 233 10.93 17.50 12.36
CA PHE A 233 10.25 17.44 11.06
C PHE A 233 8.90 16.71 11.16
N GLN A 234 7.99 16.98 10.23
CA GLN A 234 6.68 16.31 10.18
C GLN A 234 6.75 14.85 9.80
N GLY A 235 7.71 14.47 8.98
CA GLY A 235 7.93 13.10 8.60
C GLY A 235 9.37 12.84 8.20
N ILE A 236 9.95 11.81 8.78
CA ILE A 236 11.25 11.25 8.40
C ILE A 236 11.03 9.77 8.19
N PHE A 237 11.29 9.27 7.00
CA PHE A 237 11.07 7.85 6.70
C PHE A 237 12.11 7.29 5.74
N THR A 238 12.37 6.02 5.89
CA THR A 238 13.21 5.18 5.02
C THR A 238 12.32 4.17 4.29
N ALA A 239 12.91 3.43 3.35
CA ALA A 239 12.23 2.30 2.73
C ALA A 239 11.76 1.27 3.78
N ASP A 240 12.56 1.02 4.81
CA ASP A 240 12.26 0.05 5.87
C ASP A 240 11.09 0.50 6.75
N ASP A 241 10.96 1.81 7.03
CA ASP A 241 9.80 2.34 7.78
C ASP A 241 8.49 2.11 7.02
N VAL A 242 8.51 2.36 5.72
CA VAL A 242 7.34 2.14 4.85
C VAL A 242 6.97 0.66 4.80
N LEU A 243 7.97 -0.22 4.70
CA LEU A 243 7.78 -1.67 4.75
C LEU A 243 7.25 -2.13 6.11
N GLY A 244 7.78 -1.60 7.22
CA GLY A 244 7.31 -1.87 8.57
C GLY A 244 5.85 -1.48 8.76
N PHE A 245 5.47 -0.29 8.33
CA PHE A 245 4.08 0.17 8.37
C PHE A 245 3.12 -0.73 7.58
N LEU A 246 3.56 -1.21 6.40
CA LEU A 246 2.75 -2.17 5.63
C LEU A 246 2.64 -3.52 6.33
N ASP A 247 3.72 -4.02 6.95
CA ASP A 247 3.68 -5.27 7.71
C ASP A 247 2.71 -5.15 8.90
N ASP A 248 2.69 -4.02 9.60
CA ASP A 248 1.75 -3.75 10.69
C ASP A 248 0.29 -3.74 10.22
N ILE A 249 0.00 -3.09 9.08
CA ILE A 249 -1.35 -3.11 8.47
C ILE A 249 -1.74 -4.54 8.11
N ILE A 250 -0.87 -5.29 7.43
CA ILE A 250 -1.13 -6.68 7.02
C ILE A 250 -1.37 -7.55 8.25
N GLN A 251 -0.60 -7.35 9.32
CA GLN A 251 -0.77 -8.07 10.58
C GLN A 251 -2.11 -7.73 11.25
N ALA A 252 -2.49 -6.46 11.32
CA ALA A 252 -3.77 -6.03 11.87
C ALA A 252 -4.95 -6.66 11.11
N PHE A 253 -4.92 -6.64 9.77
CA PHE A 253 -5.93 -7.32 8.95
C PHE A 253 -5.94 -8.84 9.19
N THR A 254 -4.77 -9.46 9.31
CA THR A 254 -4.65 -10.90 9.57
C THR A 254 -5.30 -11.28 10.91
N ILE A 255 -5.02 -10.50 11.96
CA ILE A 255 -5.64 -10.71 13.30
C ILE A 255 -7.15 -10.52 13.21
N ALA A 256 -7.64 -9.48 12.54
CA ALA A 256 -9.07 -9.25 12.38
C ALA A 256 -9.75 -10.43 11.65
N LEU A 257 -9.19 -10.89 10.54
CA LEU A 257 -9.70 -12.04 9.79
C LEU A 257 -9.67 -13.34 10.62
N PHE A 258 -8.62 -13.54 11.43
CA PHE A 258 -8.53 -14.68 12.33
C PHE A 258 -9.65 -14.66 13.39
N VAL A 259 -9.92 -13.50 13.99
CA VAL A 259 -11.01 -13.33 14.97
C VAL A 259 -12.37 -13.63 14.33
N PHE A 260 -12.66 -13.08 13.16
CA PHE A 260 -13.89 -13.38 12.42
C PHE A 260 -14.00 -14.87 12.06
N GLY A 261 -12.89 -15.48 11.63
CA GLY A 261 -12.81 -16.91 11.36
C GLY A 261 -13.09 -17.77 12.61
N ALA A 262 -12.52 -17.40 13.76
CA ALA A 262 -12.75 -18.09 15.02
C ALA A 262 -14.22 -18.00 15.47
N ILE A 263 -14.85 -16.83 15.38
CA ILE A 263 -16.28 -16.65 15.68
C ILE A 263 -17.12 -17.52 14.74
N SER A 264 -16.82 -17.54 13.45
CA SER A 264 -17.52 -18.36 12.46
C SER A 264 -17.37 -19.86 12.76
N ALA A 265 -16.18 -20.29 13.19
CA ALA A 265 -15.93 -21.68 13.59
C ALA A 265 -16.74 -22.08 14.81
N VAL A 266 -16.93 -21.21 15.81
CA VAL A 266 -17.77 -21.44 16.97
C VAL A 266 -19.24 -21.60 16.55
N ILE A 267 -19.75 -20.71 15.69
CA ILE A 267 -21.13 -20.79 15.18
C ILE A 267 -21.35 -22.10 14.41
N ALA A 268 -20.41 -22.46 13.52
CA ALA A 268 -20.45 -23.71 12.77
C ALA A 268 -20.44 -24.92 13.71
N SER A 269 -19.63 -24.91 14.79
CA SER A 269 -19.59 -25.99 15.80
C SER A 269 -20.92 -26.17 16.50
N ILE A 270 -21.63 -25.08 16.83
CA ILE A 270 -22.96 -25.12 17.40
C ILE A 270 -23.96 -25.75 16.41
N GLY A 271 -23.87 -25.37 15.13
CA GLY A 271 -24.69 -25.93 14.06
C GLY A 271 -24.48 -27.43 13.88
N ILE A 272 -23.21 -27.87 13.84
CA ILE A 272 -22.87 -29.31 13.77
C ILE A 272 -23.42 -30.06 15.00
N THR A 273 -23.22 -29.53 16.21
CA THR A 273 -23.71 -30.12 17.45
C THR A 273 -25.22 -30.30 17.43
N ASN A 274 -25.98 -29.27 17.00
CA ASN A 274 -27.44 -29.33 16.92
C ASN A 274 -27.91 -30.38 15.90
N THR A 275 -27.29 -30.43 14.73
CA THR A 275 -27.61 -31.43 13.69
C THR A 275 -27.32 -32.84 14.18
N MET A 276 -26.19 -33.05 14.85
CA MET A 276 -25.82 -34.35 15.43
C MET A 276 -26.79 -34.78 16.54
N ILE A 277 -27.19 -33.86 17.41
CA ILE A 277 -28.19 -34.16 18.45
C ILE A 277 -29.49 -34.61 17.82
N MET A 278 -29.98 -33.94 16.78
CA MET A 278 -31.20 -34.33 16.07
C MET A 278 -31.06 -35.70 15.42
N SER A 279 -29.95 -35.96 14.73
CA SER A 279 -29.64 -37.26 14.13
C SER A 279 -29.63 -38.39 15.17
N ILE A 280 -29.09 -38.16 16.38
CA ILE A 280 -29.09 -39.14 17.47
C ILE A 280 -30.50 -39.43 17.96
N TYR A 281 -31.35 -38.40 18.06
CA TYR A 281 -32.76 -38.63 18.45
C TYR A 281 -33.51 -39.47 17.41
N GLU A 282 -33.31 -39.20 16.13
CA GLU A 282 -33.91 -39.99 15.03
C GLU A 282 -33.40 -41.43 15.00
N GLN A 283 -32.11 -41.65 15.31
CA GLN A 283 -31.47 -42.96 15.29
C GLN A 283 -31.49 -43.68 16.66
N THR A 284 -32.22 -43.15 17.67
CA THR A 284 -32.21 -43.69 19.05
C THR A 284 -32.57 -45.17 19.09
N LYS A 285 -33.57 -45.61 18.32
CA LYS A 285 -34.00 -47.02 18.25
C LYS A 285 -32.92 -47.91 17.63
N GLU A 286 -32.22 -47.43 16.58
CA GLU A 286 -31.11 -48.15 15.94
C GLU A 286 -29.93 -48.32 16.89
N ILE A 287 -29.58 -47.26 17.63
CA ILE A 287 -28.55 -47.30 18.68
C ILE A 287 -28.92 -48.31 19.76
N GLY A 288 -30.19 -48.35 20.16
CA GLY A 288 -30.72 -49.33 21.15
C GLY A 288 -30.58 -50.77 20.67
N ILE A 289 -30.90 -51.05 19.40
CA ILE A 289 -30.74 -52.37 18.78
C ILE A 289 -29.24 -52.76 18.73
N LEU A 290 -28.35 -51.88 18.24
CA LEU A 290 -26.93 -52.14 18.18
C LEU A 290 -26.33 -52.47 19.55
N LYS A 291 -26.74 -51.76 20.59
CA LYS A 291 -26.30 -52.00 21.96
C LYS A 291 -26.87 -53.29 22.54
N SER A 292 -28.09 -53.66 22.20
CA SER A 292 -28.66 -54.93 22.62
C SER A 292 -27.99 -56.15 21.97
N MET A 293 -27.42 -55.98 20.79
CA MET A 293 -26.59 -56.97 20.10
C MET A 293 -25.13 -57.00 20.59
N GLY A 294 -24.74 -56.14 21.56
CA GLY A 294 -23.43 -56.17 22.17
C GLY A 294 -22.45 -55.07 21.68
N ALA A 295 -22.92 -54.06 20.94
CA ALA A 295 -22.07 -52.97 20.57
C ALA A 295 -21.54 -52.17 21.77
N SER A 296 -20.24 -51.97 21.84
CA SER A 296 -19.57 -51.21 22.91
C SER A 296 -19.81 -49.70 22.78
N ASN A 297 -19.71 -48.98 23.91
CA ASN A 297 -19.82 -47.52 23.91
C ASN A 297 -18.79 -46.85 22.98
N THR A 298 -17.57 -47.41 22.88
CA THR A 298 -16.52 -46.92 22.00
C THR A 298 -16.89 -47.08 20.54
N GLN A 299 -17.53 -48.17 20.14
CA GLN A 299 -17.99 -48.38 18.76
C GLN A 299 -19.08 -47.39 18.39
N ILE A 300 -20.07 -47.16 19.26
CA ILE A 300 -21.09 -46.11 19.02
C ILE A 300 -20.47 -44.74 18.96
N LEU A 301 -19.54 -44.41 19.87
CA LEU A 301 -18.81 -43.13 19.87
C LEU A 301 -18.09 -42.92 18.54
N SER A 302 -17.34 -43.92 18.07
CA SER A 302 -16.54 -43.79 16.83
C SER A 302 -17.42 -43.59 15.59
N VAL A 303 -18.60 -44.23 15.51
CA VAL A 303 -19.53 -44.02 14.39
C VAL A 303 -19.96 -42.56 14.29
N PHE A 304 -20.39 -41.96 15.41
CA PHE A 304 -20.85 -40.57 15.44
C PHE A 304 -19.69 -39.54 15.29
N LEU A 305 -18.50 -39.87 15.80
CA LEU A 305 -17.30 -39.02 15.55
C LEU A 305 -16.88 -39.02 14.07
N ILE A 306 -16.94 -40.18 13.42
CA ILE A 306 -16.67 -40.26 11.96
C ILE A 306 -17.73 -39.48 11.19
N GLN A 307 -19.00 -39.59 11.58
CA GLN A 307 -20.08 -38.81 10.97
C GLN A 307 -19.83 -37.29 11.08
N SER A 308 -19.42 -36.78 12.24
CA SER A 308 -19.12 -35.39 12.45
C SER A 308 -17.85 -34.95 11.68
N ALA A 309 -16.83 -35.84 11.57
CA ALA A 309 -15.66 -35.60 10.76
C ALA A 309 -15.99 -35.47 9.26
N ILE A 310 -16.91 -36.31 8.75
CA ILE A 310 -17.40 -36.24 7.36
C ILE A 310 -18.14 -34.91 7.12
N ILE A 311 -18.98 -34.48 8.08
CA ILE A 311 -19.65 -33.16 7.96
C ILE A 311 -18.61 -32.04 7.88
N GLY A 312 -17.58 -32.06 8.72
CA GLY A 312 -16.48 -31.09 8.69
C GLY A 312 -15.70 -31.15 7.36
N LEU A 313 -15.40 -32.35 6.86
CA LEU A 313 -14.73 -32.55 5.57
C LEU A 313 -15.55 -31.99 4.40
N LEU A 314 -16.82 -32.31 4.30
CA LEU A 314 -17.72 -31.83 3.25
C LEU A 314 -17.87 -30.30 3.30
N GLY A 315 -18.01 -29.74 4.51
CA GLY A 315 -18.02 -28.29 4.73
C GLY A 315 -16.72 -27.64 4.28
N GLY A 316 -15.57 -28.23 4.62
CA GLY A 316 -14.25 -27.75 4.19
C GLY A 316 -14.07 -27.78 2.68
N ILE A 317 -14.46 -28.87 2.01
CA ILE A 317 -14.36 -29.01 0.55
C ILE A 317 -15.28 -27.98 -0.15
N THR A 318 -16.53 -27.85 0.30
CA THR A 318 -17.47 -26.88 -0.30
C THR A 318 -17.00 -25.43 -0.07
N GLY A 319 -16.50 -25.11 1.11
CA GLY A 319 -15.88 -23.82 1.40
C GLY A 319 -14.68 -23.53 0.49
N LEU A 320 -13.79 -24.50 0.30
CA LEU A 320 -12.66 -24.37 -0.62
C LEU A 320 -13.08 -24.14 -2.07
N MET A 321 -14.10 -24.85 -2.55
CA MET A 321 -14.62 -24.62 -3.91
C MET A 321 -15.10 -23.18 -4.10
N ILE A 322 -15.81 -22.63 -3.12
CA ILE A 322 -16.28 -21.24 -3.14
C ILE A 322 -15.08 -20.29 -3.16
N VAL A 323 -14.06 -20.52 -2.34
CA VAL A 323 -12.84 -19.70 -2.30
C VAL A 323 -12.11 -19.74 -3.64
N ILE A 324 -11.89 -20.92 -4.22
CA ILE A 324 -11.19 -21.06 -5.52
C ILE A 324 -11.95 -20.32 -6.62
N ILE A 325 -13.27 -20.43 -6.69
CA ILE A 325 -14.09 -19.68 -7.65
C ILE A 325 -13.96 -18.17 -7.41
N SER A 326 -14.05 -17.73 -6.17
CA SER A 326 -13.91 -16.32 -5.80
C SER A 326 -12.52 -15.76 -6.15
N MET A 327 -11.45 -16.55 -5.96
CA MET A 327 -10.08 -16.18 -6.35
C MET A 327 -9.95 -16.00 -7.87
N GLN A 328 -10.53 -16.90 -8.67
CA GLN A 328 -10.49 -16.78 -10.14
C GLN A 328 -11.23 -15.52 -10.62
N VAL A 329 -12.42 -15.27 -10.09
CA VAL A 329 -13.19 -14.07 -10.40
C VAL A 329 -12.43 -12.82 -9.93
N GLY A 330 -11.88 -12.83 -8.71
CA GLY A 330 -11.11 -11.74 -8.15
C GLY A 330 -9.87 -11.42 -8.98
N ASN A 331 -9.14 -12.43 -9.46
CA ASN A 331 -7.98 -12.23 -10.32
C ASN A 331 -8.32 -11.47 -11.60
N ILE A 332 -9.44 -11.80 -12.26
CA ILE A 332 -9.86 -11.13 -13.50
C ILE A 332 -10.04 -9.61 -13.27
N PHE A 333 -10.70 -9.21 -12.18
CA PHE A 333 -10.96 -7.80 -11.90
C PHE A 333 -9.72 -7.07 -11.38
N ILE A 334 -9.01 -7.66 -10.41
CA ILE A 334 -7.88 -7.01 -9.73
C ILE A 334 -6.69 -6.85 -10.69
N VAL A 335 -6.37 -7.88 -11.48
CA VAL A 335 -5.27 -7.80 -12.46
C VAL A 335 -5.56 -6.73 -13.50
N GLN A 336 -6.81 -6.60 -13.98
CA GLN A 336 -7.17 -5.54 -14.92
C GLN A 336 -6.99 -4.13 -14.33
N GLU A 337 -7.40 -3.90 -13.08
CA GLU A 337 -7.24 -2.60 -12.43
C GLU A 337 -5.78 -2.30 -12.12
N LEU A 338 -5.01 -3.28 -11.64
CA LEU A 338 -3.58 -3.13 -11.40
C LEU A 338 -2.80 -2.82 -12.69
N THR A 339 -3.15 -3.48 -13.79
CA THR A 339 -2.51 -3.21 -15.10
C THR A 339 -2.78 -1.79 -15.59
N LYS A 340 -3.98 -1.24 -15.33
CA LYS A 340 -4.32 0.16 -15.71
C LYS A 340 -3.47 1.20 -14.96
N ILE A 341 -3.07 0.90 -13.74
CA ILE A 341 -2.22 1.76 -12.91
C ILE A 341 -0.72 1.39 -13.00
N GLY A 342 -0.34 0.61 -14.03
CA GLY A 342 1.07 0.32 -14.34
C GLY A 342 1.68 -0.91 -13.67
N PHE A 343 0.91 -1.67 -12.88
CA PHE A 343 1.42 -2.92 -12.29
C PHE A 343 1.29 -4.08 -13.28
N GLN A 344 2.39 -4.69 -13.67
CA GLN A 344 2.39 -5.92 -14.46
C GLN A 344 2.34 -7.12 -13.52
N VAL A 345 1.15 -7.67 -13.34
CA VAL A 345 0.89 -8.81 -12.46
C VAL A 345 0.10 -9.86 -13.25
N ASP A 346 0.66 -11.07 -13.38
CA ASP A 346 -0.04 -12.16 -14.06
C ASP A 346 -1.19 -12.72 -13.21
N THR A 347 -0.97 -12.85 -11.90
CA THR A 347 -1.97 -13.34 -10.94
C THR A 347 -1.80 -12.64 -9.61
N PHE A 348 -2.90 -12.22 -8.99
CA PHE A 348 -2.89 -11.60 -7.67
C PHE A 348 -3.11 -12.63 -6.55
N PHE A 349 -3.99 -13.60 -6.77
CA PHE A 349 -4.24 -14.69 -5.83
C PHE A 349 -3.65 -15.98 -6.38
N ASN A 350 -2.75 -16.60 -5.63
CA ASN A 350 -2.15 -17.89 -5.95
C ASN A 350 -2.74 -19.00 -5.07
N PHE A 351 -2.93 -20.17 -5.68
CA PHE A 351 -3.37 -21.37 -5.01
C PHE A 351 -2.16 -22.08 -4.40
N ASP A 352 -2.13 -22.20 -3.06
CA ASP A 352 -1.13 -22.96 -2.35
C ASP A 352 -1.71 -24.29 -1.83
N LEU A 353 -1.10 -25.39 -2.25
CA LEU A 353 -1.54 -26.73 -1.86
C LEU A 353 -1.40 -26.98 -0.35
N ILE A 354 -0.33 -26.48 0.27
CA ILE A 354 -0.07 -26.71 1.70
C ILE A 354 -1.12 -25.98 2.52
N SER A 355 -1.38 -24.72 2.24
CA SER A 355 -2.44 -23.94 2.90
C SER A 355 -3.81 -24.57 2.72
N THR A 356 -4.09 -25.13 1.55
CA THR A 356 -5.34 -25.84 1.26
C THR A 356 -5.51 -27.07 2.15
N LEU A 357 -4.45 -27.89 2.26
CA LEU A 357 -4.49 -29.09 3.13
C LEU A 357 -4.67 -28.72 4.61
N ILE A 358 -4.03 -27.63 5.06
CA ILE A 358 -4.19 -27.13 6.43
C ILE A 358 -5.65 -26.72 6.70
N VAL A 359 -6.29 -26.00 5.78
CA VAL A 359 -7.70 -25.58 5.91
C VAL A 359 -8.63 -26.79 6.00
N VAL A 360 -8.43 -27.82 5.17
CA VAL A 360 -9.20 -29.07 5.23
C VAL A 360 -8.98 -29.77 6.57
N ALA A 361 -7.73 -29.86 7.04
CA ALA A 361 -7.42 -30.49 8.32
C ALA A 361 -8.09 -29.74 9.50
N ILE A 362 -8.08 -28.41 9.47
CA ILE A 362 -8.76 -27.58 10.47
C ILE A 362 -10.28 -27.82 10.43
N SER A 363 -10.90 -27.86 9.26
CA SER A 363 -12.35 -28.07 9.14
C SER A 363 -12.79 -29.45 9.68
N ILE A 364 -12.01 -30.51 9.41
CA ILE A 364 -12.24 -31.84 9.97
C ILE A 364 -12.11 -31.81 11.51
N THR A 365 -11.07 -31.13 12.02
CA THR A 365 -10.82 -31.00 13.44
C THR A 365 -11.97 -30.29 14.14
N ILE A 366 -12.49 -29.19 13.58
CA ILE A 366 -13.66 -28.48 14.08
C ILE A 366 -14.89 -29.41 14.10
N GLY A 367 -15.10 -30.18 13.02
CA GLY A 367 -16.20 -31.18 12.95
C GLY A 367 -16.11 -32.22 14.05
N ILE A 368 -14.91 -32.78 14.28
CA ILE A 368 -14.70 -33.77 15.36
C ILE A 368 -14.94 -33.14 16.72
N LEU A 369 -14.36 -31.97 17.01
CA LEU A 369 -14.53 -31.27 18.29
C LEU A 369 -16.01 -30.96 18.59
N ALA A 370 -16.75 -30.47 17.60
CA ALA A 370 -18.18 -30.19 17.69
C ALA A 370 -19.01 -31.46 17.93
N GLY A 371 -18.53 -32.59 17.37
CA GLY A 371 -19.19 -33.88 17.49
C GLY A 371 -18.91 -34.67 18.80
N ILE A 372 -17.90 -34.26 19.60
CA ILE A 372 -17.54 -35.02 20.82
C ILE A 372 -18.70 -35.12 21.80
N TYR A 373 -19.32 -33.99 22.15
CA TYR A 373 -20.42 -33.97 23.13
C TYR A 373 -21.63 -34.82 22.69
N PRO A 374 -22.20 -34.63 21.49
CA PRO A 374 -23.33 -35.46 21.05
C PRO A 374 -22.95 -36.93 20.91
N SER A 375 -21.77 -37.28 20.42
CA SER A 375 -21.30 -38.65 20.25
C SER A 375 -21.19 -39.39 21.62
N LEU A 376 -20.68 -38.69 22.64
CA LEU A 376 -20.66 -39.23 24.03
C LEU A 376 -22.08 -39.49 24.56
N LYS A 377 -23.02 -38.57 24.27
CA LYS A 377 -24.41 -38.72 24.64
C LYS A 377 -25.05 -39.96 23.97
N ALA A 378 -24.79 -40.20 22.69
CA ALA A 378 -25.22 -41.40 21.98
C ALA A 378 -24.61 -42.67 22.57
N ALA A 379 -23.29 -42.64 22.84
CA ALA A 379 -22.57 -43.78 23.40
C ALA A 379 -23.06 -44.19 24.80
N THR A 380 -23.61 -43.28 25.57
CA THR A 380 -24.12 -43.55 26.93
C THR A 380 -25.63 -43.82 27.00
N LEU A 381 -26.34 -43.88 25.86
CA LEU A 381 -27.77 -44.21 25.81
C LEU A 381 -28.05 -45.59 26.41
N ASN A 382 -29.07 -45.64 27.26
CA ASN A 382 -29.54 -46.92 27.84
C ASN A 382 -30.39 -47.70 26.82
N PRO A 383 -29.99 -48.92 26.42
CA PRO A 383 -30.67 -49.68 25.38
C PRO A 383 -32.15 -49.98 25.72
N VAL A 384 -32.46 -50.21 26.99
CA VAL A 384 -33.85 -50.47 27.43
C VAL A 384 -34.77 -49.28 27.25
N LYS A 385 -34.22 -48.03 27.53
CA LYS A 385 -34.99 -46.81 27.32
C LYS A 385 -35.11 -46.48 25.83
N ALA A 386 -34.07 -46.74 25.05
CA ALA A 386 -34.03 -46.49 23.60
C ALA A 386 -35.04 -47.38 22.83
N LEU A 387 -35.24 -48.60 23.25
CA LEU A 387 -36.19 -49.51 22.62
C LEU A 387 -37.65 -49.34 23.13
N ARG A 388 -37.84 -48.68 24.28
CA ARG A 388 -39.16 -48.46 24.89
C ARG A 388 -39.76 -47.08 24.57
N SER A 389 -38.98 -46.21 23.96
CA SER A 389 -39.43 -44.86 23.51
C SER A 389 -40.36 -45.04 22.30
N GLU A 390 -41.64 -44.92 22.49
CA GLU A 390 -42.58 -44.54 21.43
C GLU A 390 -42.60 -43.07 21.25
#